data_5d2f635c94b78c69148b1e3381f0695b
#
_entry.id   5d2f635c94b78c69148b1e3381f0695b
#
_cell.length_a   1.000
_cell.length_b   1.000
_cell.length_c   1.000
_cell.angle_alpha   90.00
_cell.angle_beta   90.00
_cell.angle_gamma   90.00
#
_symmetry.space_group_name_H-M   'P 1'
#
loop_
_entity.id
_entity.type
_entity.pdbx_description
1 polymer ?
#
loop_
_entity_poly.entity_id
_entity_poly.type
_entity_poly.pdbx_seq_one_letter_code
_entity_poly.pdbx_strand_id
1 'polypeptide(L)'
;MTRAQRLAESIERSMSGPMWHGPSLADLLGDVPHADAAARPVRSAHSIWELVLHTTSWTEIARQRLAPVEAPEPTPEQDWPPVGDTSAEAWRAAVQRLKDAHRDLAADVAELSDAALKARVAGKDHAVTAMVHGIIEHDAYHGGQIAVLKRALEA
;
A
#
# COMPACT_ATOMS: atom_id res chain seq x y z
N MET A 1 0.94 23.51 9.33
CA MET A 1 0.72 22.23 8.62
C MET A 1 -0.69 22.21 8.04
N THR A 2 -0.80 22.06 6.71
CA THR A 2 -2.08 22.02 5.99
C THR A 2 -2.79 20.68 6.19
N ARG A 3 -4.06 20.57 5.76
CA ARG A 3 -4.78 19.28 5.75
C ARG A 3 -4.09 18.27 4.84
N ALA A 4 -3.61 18.70 3.68
CA ALA A 4 -2.88 17.87 2.73
C ALA A 4 -1.59 17.30 3.36
N GLN A 5 -0.79 18.14 4.01
CA GLN A 5 0.42 17.70 4.71
C GLN A 5 0.14 16.69 5.82
N ARG A 6 -0.95 16.85 6.60
CA ARG A 6 -1.34 15.86 7.62
C ARG A 6 -1.73 14.51 7.01
N LEU A 7 -2.42 14.54 5.86
CA LEU A 7 -2.75 13.30 5.14
C LEU A 7 -1.50 12.62 4.59
N ALA A 8 -0.57 13.39 3.99
CA ALA A 8 0.71 12.90 3.52
C ALA A 8 1.53 12.24 4.65
N GLU A 9 1.64 12.88 5.80
CA GLU A 9 2.28 12.26 6.98
C GLU A 9 1.59 10.97 7.43
N SER A 10 0.27 10.86 7.25
CA SER A 10 -0.45 9.64 7.60
C SER A 10 -0.15 8.49 6.63
N ILE A 11 0.04 8.79 5.33
CA ILE A 11 0.53 7.82 4.34
C ILE A 11 1.96 7.37 4.68
N GLU A 12 2.86 8.29 5.00
CA GLU A 12 4.22 7.96 5.38
C GLU A 12 4.29 7.11 6.65
N ARG A 13 3.42 7.39 7.63
CA ARG A 13 3.35 6.61 8.86
C ARG A 13 2.80 5.21 8.64
N SER A 14 1.80 5.01 7.77
CA SER A 14 1.31 3.65 7.47
C SER A 14 2.42 2.78 6.88
N MET A 15 3.31 3.38 6.09
CA MET A 15 4.46 2.67 5.52
C MET A 15 5.62 2.50 6.51
N SER A 16 6.05 3.55 7.21
CA SER A 16 7.36 3.56 7.90
C SER A 16 7.37 4.23 9.28
N GLY A 17 6.23 4.62 9.82
CA GLY A 17 6.17 5.36 11.08
C GLY A 17 5.47 4.59 12.18
N PRO A 18 5.44 5.12 13.40
CA PRO A 18 4.67 4.52 14.47
C PRO A 18 3.17 4.70 14.17
N MET A 19 2.45 3.58 14.08
CA MET A 19 1.00 3.58 13.95
C MET A 19 0.34 3.40 15.31
N TRP A 20 -0.86 3.97 15.48
CA TRP A 20 -1.61 3.82 16.74
C TRP A 20 -1.92 2.35 17.08
N HIS A 21 -2.17 1.53 16.06
CA HIS A 21 -2.49 0.10 16.22
C HIS A 21 -1.28 -0.81 16.42
N GLY A 22 -0.04 -0.31 16.24
CA GLY A 22 1.16 -1.13 16.34
C GLY A 22 2.15 -0.93 15.19
N PRO A 23 2.77 -1.99 14.65
CA PRO A 23 3.83 -1.89 13.65
C PRO A 23 3.32 -1.35 12.31
N SER A 24 4.17 -0.58 11.63
CA SER A 24 3.99 -0.15 10.24
C SER A 24 4.27 -1.29 9.26
N LEU A 25 3.97 -1.09 7.97
CA LEU A 25 4.32 -2.08 6.93
C LEU A 25 5.83 -2.37 6.91
N ALA A 26 6.69 -1.34 7.02
CA ALA A 26 8.13 -1.52 7.04
C ALA A 26 8.62 -2.33 8.26
N ASP A 27 8.01 -2.11 9.44
CA ASP A 27 8.33 -2.90 10.63
C ASP A 27 7.97 -4.38 10.44
N LEU A 28 6.81 -4.63 9.83
CA LEU A 28 6.34 -6.00 9.56
C LEU A 28 7.20 -6.73 8.53
N LEU A 29 7.71 -6.01 7.53
CA LEU A 29 8.45 -6.59 6.40
C LEU A 29 9.96 -6.67 6.61
N GLY A 30 10.51 -5.95 7.61
CA GLY A 30 11.94 -5.73 7.77
C GLY A 30 12.76 -7.00 8.01
N ASP A 31 12.17 -8.04 8.60
CA ASP A 31 12.79 -9.32 8.94
C ASP A 31 12.25 -10.50 8.13
N VAL A 32 11.42 -10.26 7.10
CA VAL A 32 10.83 -11.32 6.27
C VAL A 32 11.79 -11.72 5.15
N PRO A 33 12.35 -12.95 5.16
CA PRO A 33 13.18 -13.45 4.07
C PRO A 33 12.32 -13.78 2.84
N HIS A 34 12.92 -13.75 1.67
CA HIS A 34 12.21 -13.96 0.39
C HIS A 34 11.48 -15.31 0.31
N ALA A 35 12.05 -16.36 0.90
CA ALA A 35 11.43 -17.68 0.92
C ALA A 35 10.12 -17.68 1.72
N ASP A 36 10.12 -17.02 2.88
CA ASP A 36 8.94 -16.88 3.74
C ASP A 36 7.90 -15.94 3.09
N ALA A 37 8.36 -14.89 2.42
CA ALA A 37 7.48 -13.99 1.69
C ALA A 37 6.70 -14.71 0.58
N ALA A 38 7.32 -15.67 -0.10
CA ALA A 38 6.70 -16.47 -1.16
C ALA A 38 5.86 -17.64 -0.63
N ALA A 39 6.07 -18.04 0.62
CA ALA A 39 5.37 -19.19 1.21
C ALA A 39 3.89 -18.91 1.48
N ARG A 40 3.08 -19.98 1.49
CA ARG A 40 1.64 -19.93 1.80
C ARG A 40 1.34 -20.80 3.02
N PRO A 41 1.63 -20.31 4.24
CA PRO A 41 1.40 -21.07 5.47
C PRO A 41 -0.09 -21.30 5.74
N VAL A 42 -0.94 -20.43 5.21
CA VAL A 42 -2.40 -20.56 5.25
C VAL A 42 -2.91 -20.83 3.84
N ARG A 43 -3.43 -22.03 3.61
CA ARG A 43 -3.74 -22.59 2.27
C ARG A 43 -4.62 -21.71 1.38
N SER A 44 -5.59 -21.02 1.97
CA SER A 44 -6.57 -20.18 1.26
C SER A 44 -6.22 -18.69 1.28
N ALA A 45 -5.10 -18.30 1.91
CA ALA A 45 -4.66 -16.91 1.98
C ALA A 45 -3.62 -16.60 0.91
N HIS A 46 -3.49 -15.32 0.59
CA HIS A 46 -2.37 -14.82 -0.20
C HIS A 46 -1.06 -14.94 0.58
N SER A 47 0.07 -15.04 -0.12
CA SER A 47 1.39 -14.94 0.47
C SER A 47 1.70 -13.49 0.88
N ILE A 48 2.72 -13.30 1.74
CA ILE A 48 3.20 -11.95 2.10
C ILE A 48 3.63 -11.19 0.83
N TRP A 49 4.28 -11.87 -0.12
CA TRP A 49 4.71 -11.27 -1.38
C TRP A 49 3.54 -10.75 -2.21
N GLU A 50 2.48 -11.56 -2.36
CA GLU A 50 1.28 -11.14 -3.07
C GLU A 50 0.62 -9.93 -2.41
N LEU A 51 0.58 -9.88 -1.08
CA LEU A 51 0.06 -8.72 -0.33
C LEU A 51 0.90 -7.46 -0.58
N VAL A 52 2.23 -7.57 -0.64
CA VAL A 52 3.14 -6.46 -0.97
C VAL A 52 2.88 -5.95 -2.38
N LEU A 53 2.75 -6.83 -3.37
CA LEU A 53 2.46 -6.43 -4.75
C LEU A 53 1.09 -5.77 -4.90
N HIS A 54 0.07 -6.33 -4.25
CA HIS A 54 -1.29 -5.79 -4.23
C HIS A 54 -1.36 -4.40 -3.59
N THR A 55 -0.75 -4.23 -2.41
CA THR A 55 -0.71 -2.94 -1.71
C THR A 55 0.05 -1.90 -2.54
N THR A 56 1.17 -2.29 -3.17
CA THR A 56 1.91 -1.40 -4.08
C THR A 56 1.04 -0.95 -5.24
N SER A 57 0.37 -1.88 -5.90
CA SER A 57 -0.49 -1.57 -7.04
C SER A 57 -1.61 -0.59 -6.68
N TRP A 58 -2.30 -0.80 -5.56
CA TRP A 58 -3.35 0.11 -5.13
C TRP A 58 -2.85 1.49 -4.73
N THR A 59 -1.65 1.59 -4.16
CA THR A 59 -1.01 2.87 -3.87
C THR A 59 -0.68 3.64 -5.17
N GLU A 60 -0.15 2.94 -6.17
CA GLU A 60 0.12 3.50 -7.51
C GLU A 60 -1.17 3.90 -8.24
N ILE A 61 -2.23 3.08 -8.18
CA ILE A 61 -3.55 3.39 -8.75
C ILE A 61 -4.14 4.63 -8.08
N ALA A 62 -4.06 4.74 -6.75
CA ALA A 62 -4.53 5.92 -6.04
C ALA A 62 -3.79 7.19 -6.47
N ARG A 63 -2.47 7.09 -6.66
CA ARG A 63 -1.65 8.19 -7.19
C ARG A 63 -2.10 8.63 -8.59
N GLN A 64 -2.34 7.68 -9.49
CA GLN A 64 -2.86 7.97 -10.83
C GLN A 64 -4.22 8.67 -10.77
N ARG A 65 -5.08 8.29 -9.82
CA ARG A 65 -6.41 8.86 -9.60
C ARG A 65 -6.40 10.26 -8.99
N LEU A 66 -5.26 10.82 -8.62
CA LEU A 66 -5.14 12.23 -8.26
C LEU A 66 -5.25 13.16 -9.49
N ALA A 67 -5.01 12.64 -10.68
CA ALA A 67 -5.18 13.39 -11.92
C ALA A 67 -6.67 13.72 -12.18
N PRO A 68 -6.99 14.87 -12.82
CA PRO A 68 -8.35 15.28 -13.12
C PRO A 68 -8.99 14.51 -14.30
N VAL A 69 -8.41 13.41 -14.69
CA VAL A 69 -8.84 12.53 -15.78
C VAL A 69 -9.20 11.17 -15.22
N GLU A 70 -10.31 10.60 -15.68
CA GLU A 70 -10.74 9.27 -15.26
C GLU A 70 -9.66 8.22 -15.61
N ALA A 71 -9.19 7.52 -14.59
CA ALA A 71 -8.32 6.36 -14.76
C ALA A 71 -9.18 5.12 -15.02
N PRO A 72 -8.74 4.20 -15.92
CA PRO A 72 -9.44 2.94 -16.13
C PRO A 72 -9.51 2.12 -14.82
N GLU A 73 -10.52 1.25 -14.72
CA GLU A 73 -10.55 0.29 -13.63
C GLU A 73 -9.36 -0.67 -13.74
N PRO A 74 -8.75 -1.05 -12.62
CA PRO A 74 -7.66 -2.01 -12.66
C PRO A 74 -8.13 -3.36 -13.21
N THR A 75 -7.29 -3.98 -14.04
CA THR A 75 -7.50 -5.38 -14.43
C THR A 75 -7.27 -6.31 -13.24
N PRO A 76 -7.75 -7.58 -13.28
CA PRO A 76 -7.44 -8.55 -12.23
C PRO A 76 -5.93 -8.69 -11.95
N GLU A 77 -5.09 -8.61 -12.98
CA GLU A 77 -3.63 -8.68 -12.85
C GLU A 77 -3.01 -7.41 -12.26
N GLN A 78 -3.67 -6.27 -12.41
CA GLN A 78 -3.26 -5.03 -11.74
C GLN A 78 -3.73 -5.01 -10.28
N ASP A 79 -4.89 -5.58 -9.99
CA ASP A 79 -5.39 -5.74 -8.62
C ASP A 79 -4.51 -6.72 -7.83
N TRP A 80 -4.25 -7.89 -8.38
CA TRP A 80 -3.37 -8.92 -7.81
C TRP A 80 -2.25 -9.29 -8.77
N PRO A 81 -1.16 -8.50 -8.81
CA PRO A 81 -0.03 -8.82 -9.68
C PRO A 81 0.57 -10.19 -9.33
N PRO A 82 0.84 -11.04 -10.32
CA PRO A 82 1.43 -12.35 -10.06
C PRO A 82 2.85 -12.22 -9.52
N VAL A 83 3.22 -13.09 -8.59
CA VAL A 83 4.60 -13.25 -8.15
C VAL A 83 5.37 -13.96 -9.26
N GLY A 84 6.42 -13.32 -9.76
CA GLY A 84 7.30 -13.88 -10.78
C GLY A 84 8.55 -14.51 -10.18
N ASP A 85 9.71 -13.86 -10.37
CA ASP A 85 10.96 -14.25 -9.74
C ASP A 85 10.86 -14.16 -8.21
N THR A 86 11.23 -15.23 -7.51
CA THR A 86 11.21 -15.32 -6.04
C THR A 86 12.59 -15.21 -5.41
N SER A 87 13.57 -14.66 -6.12
CA SER A 87 14.92 -14.41 -5.60
C SER A 87 14.93 -13.37 -4.46
N ALA A 88 15.97 -13.38 -3.65
CA ALA A 88 16.18 -12.37 -2.62
C ALA A 88 16.30 -10.94 -3.20
N GLU A 89 16.83 -10.81 -4.41
CA GLU A 89 16.92 -9.52 -5.11
C GLU A 89 15.54 -9.01 -5.53
N ALA A 90 14.71 -9.87 -6.12
CA ALA A 90 13.34 -9.54 -6.50
C ALA A 90 12.48 -9.16 -5.29
N TRP A 91 12.65 -9.85 -4.15
CA TRP A 91 11.96 -9.49 -2.90
C TRP A 91 12.35 -8.10 -2.40
N ARG A 92 13.65 -7.81 -2.33
CA ARG A 92 14.13 -6.46 -1.94
C ARG A 92 13.58 -5.39 -2.86
N ALA A 93 13.56 -5.65 -4.18
CA ALA A 93 13.00 -4.73 -5.16
C ALA A 93 11.49 -4.49 -4.96
N ALA A 94 10.72 -5.55 -4.66
CA ALA A 94 9.29 -5.44 -4.37
C ALA A 94 9.01 -4.58 -3.13
N VAL A 95 9.73 -4.81 -2.03
CA VAL A 95 9.61 -4.00 -0.80
C VAL A 95 10.04 -2.55 -1.04
N GLN A 96 11.10 -2.34 -1.83
CA GLN A 96 11.54 -0.98 -2.17
C GLN A 96 10.50 -0.25 -3.01
N ARG A 97 9.90 -0.91 -4.00
CA ARG A 97 8.82 -0.34 -4.81
C ARG A 97 7.60 0.05 -3.97
N LEU A 98 7.24 -0.77 -2.98
CA LEU A 98 6.17 -0.42 -2.03
C LEU A 98 6.49 0.88 -1.29
N LYS A 99 7.71 1.02 -0.76
CA LYS A 99 8.17 2.24 -0.08
C LYS A 99 8.14 3.46 -0.99
N ASP A 100 8.63 3.29 -2.23
CA ASP A 100 8.68 4.36 -3.22
C ASP A 100 7.27 4.82 -3.61
N ALA A 101 6.33 3.88 -3.82
CA ALA A 101 4.94 4.20 -4.14
C ALA A 101 4.28 5.05 -3.04
N HIS A 102 4.49 4.70 -1.76
CA HIS A 102 3.95 5.47 -0.63
C HIS A 102 4.58 6.86 -0.52
N ARG A 103 5.92 6.95 -0.67
CA ARG A 103 6.63 8.25 -0.68
C ARG A 103 6.09 9.15 -1.79
N ASP A 104 5.95 8.60 -2.99
CA ASP A 104 5.51 9.38 -4.15
C ASP A 104 4.05 9.81 -4.02
N LEU A 105 3.15 8.94 -3.51
CA LEU A 105 1.77 9.32 -3.21
C LEU A 105 1.71 10.40 -2.13
N ALA A 106 2.49 10.27 -1.06
CA ALA A 106 2.53 11.25 0.02
C ALA A 106 3.02 12.62 -0.49
N ALA A 107 4.06 12.64 -1.33
CA ALA A 107 4.57 13.86 -1.93
C ALA A 107 3.50 14.57 -2.79
N ASP A 108 2.81 13.82 -3.65
CA ASP A 108 1.76 14.38 -4.50
C ASP A 108 0.57 14.88 -3.67
N VAL A 109 0.18 14.15 -2.63
CA VAL A 109 -0.92 14.55 -1.71
C VAL A 109 -0.56 15.80 -0.93
N ALA A 110 0.70 15.98 -0.49
CA ALA A 110 1.14 17.14 0.28
C ALA A 110 0.94 18.46 -0.46
N GLU A 111 1.00 18.44 -1.80
CA GLU A 111 0.87 19.61 -2.67
C GLU A 111 -0.58 19.97 -3.01
N LEU A 112 -1.56 19.13 -2.62
CA LEU A 112 -2.97 19.36 -2.95
C LEU A 112 -3.55 20.52 -2.17
N SER A 113 -4.39 21.33 -2.84
CA SER A 113 -5.21 22.33 -2.18
C SER A 113 -6.39 21.67 -1.43
N ASP A 114 -6.98 22.39 -0.48
CA ASP A 114 -8.21 21.96 0.20
C ASP A 114 -9.38 21.73 -0.78
N ALA A 115 -9.44 22.49 -1.87
CA ALA A 115 -10.43 22.29 -2.92
C ALA A 115 -10.20 20.98 -3.67
N ALA A 116 -8.94 20.67 -4.02
CA ALA A 116 -8.57 19.41 -4.67
C ALA A 116 -8.84 18.19 -3.75
N LEU A 117 -8.56 18.30 -2.46
CA LEU A 117 -8.87 17.23 -1.49
C LEU A 117 -10.37 16.93 -1.38
N LYS A 118 -11.22 17.94 -1.52
CA LYS A 118 -12.69 17.82 -1.48
C LYS A 118 -13.30 17.42 -2.82
N ALA A 119 -12.55 17.59 -3.92
CA ALA A 119 -13.03 17.22 -5.24
C ALA A 119 -13.27 15.72 -5.33
N ARG A 120 -14.22 15.32 -6.18
CA ARG A 120 -14.44 13.91 -6.50
C ARG A 120 -13.27 13.38 -7.34
N VAL A 121 -12.87 12.17 -7.08
CA VAL A 121 -12.00 11.42 -7.99
C VAL A 121 -12.72 11.25 -9.31
N ALA A 122 -12.06 11.54 -10.44
CA ALA A 122 -12.68 11.45 -11.75
C ALA A 122 -13.27 10.06 -12.00
N GLY A 123 -14.53 10.01 -12.42
CA GLY A 123 -15.29 8.77 -12.65
C GLY A 123 -15.73 8.02 -11.37
N LYS A 124 -15.54 8.60 -10.16
CA LYS A 124 -15.91 7.97 -8.89
C LYS A 124 -16.91 8.83 -8.10
N ASP A 125 -17.61 8.23 -7.16
CA ASP A 125 -18.58 8.90 -6.29
C ASP A 125 -18.00 9.39 -4.96
N HIS A 126 -16.72 9.16 -4.70
CA HIS A 126 -16.00 9.57 -3.50
C HIS A 126 -14.99 10.68 -3.77
N ALA A 127 -14.66 11.44 -2.72
CA ALA A 127 -13.67 12.50 -2.75
C ALA A 127 -12.23 11.97 -2.68
N VAL A 128 -11.27 12.77 -3.16
CA VAL A 128 -9.82 12.48 -3.03
C VAL A 128 -9.44 12.18 -1.57
N THR A 129 -9.95 12.95 -0.61
CA THR A 129 -9.71 12.69 0.82
C THR A 129 -10.14 11.29 1.24
N ALA A 130 -11.30 10.81 0.78
CA ALA A 130 -11.79 9.48 1.12
C ALA A 130 -10.91 8.39 0.51
N MET A 131 -10.46 8.57 -0.74
CA MET A 131 -9.50 7.65 -1.37
C MET A 131 -8.20 7.57 -0.59
N VAL A 132 -7.63 8.70 -0.16
CA VAL A 132 -6.38 8.71 0.62
C VAL A 132 -6.54 8.00 1.96
N HIS A 133 -7.64 8.24 2.68
CA HIS A 133 -7.94 7.48 3.90
C HIS A 133 -8.09 5.99 3.60
N GLY A 134 -8.74 5.62 2.50
CA GLY A 134 -8.89 4.24 2.06
C GLY A 134 -7.55 3.52 1.86
N ILE A 135 -6.53 4.20 1.34
CA ILE A 135 -5.17 3.62 1.22
C ILE A 135 -4.57 3.34 2.61
N ILE A 136 -4.68 4.27 3.55
CA ILE A 136 -4.15 4.10 4.91
C ILE A 136 -4.87 2.94 5.64
N GLU A 137 -6.18 2.82 5.48
CA GLU A 137 -6.99 1.72 6.01
C GLU A 137 -6.63 0.37 5.36
N HIS A 138 -6.37 0.38 4.05
CA HIS A 138 -5.94 -0.78 3.27
C HIS A 138 -4.56 -1.29 3.73
N ASP A 139 -3.61 -0.37 4.01
CA ASP A 139 -2.32 -0.71 4.59
C ASP A 139 -2.46 -1.39 5.96
N ALA A 140 -3.31 -0.85 6.82
CA ALA A 140 -3.57 -1.43 8.14
C ALA A 140 -4.21 -2.81 8.05
N TYR A 141 -5.18 -2.99 7.12
CA TYR A 141 -5.86 -4.26 6.87
C TYR A 141 -4.89 -5.34 6.39
N HIS A 142 -4.06 -5.04 5.39
CA HIS A 142 -3.07 -5.99 4.87
C HIS A 142 -1.88 -6.17 5.80
N GLY A 143 -1.50 -5.15 6.55
CA GLY A 143 -0.51 -5.25 7.63
C GLY A 143 -0.92 -6.27 8.68
N GLY A 144 -2.20 -6.29 9.08
CA GLY A 144 -2.75 -7.31 9.96
C GLY A 144 -2.65 -8.73 9.39
N GLN A 145 -2.91 -8.90 8.09
CA GLN A 145 -2.75 -10.20 7.40
C GLN A 145 -1.28 -10.64 7.38
N ILE A 146 -0.35 -9.73 7.06
CA ILE A 146 1.09 -10.01 7.09
C ILE A 146 1.51 -10.47 8.49
N ALA A 147 1.07 -9.80 9.55
CA ALA A 147 1.39 -10.17 10.92
C ALA A 147 0.90 -11.59 11.29
N VAL A 148 -0.28 -11.99 10.83
CA VAL A 148 -0.81 -13.35 11.02
C VAL A 148 -0.01 -14.38 10.23
N LEU A 149 0.33 -14.09 8.97
CA LEU A 149 1.13 -14.99 8.13
C LEU A 149 2.53 -15.21 8.69
N LYS A 150 3.18 -14.17 9.22
CA LYS A 150 4.49 -14.29 9.89
C LYS A 150 4.41 -15.28 11.05
N ARG A 151 3.42 -15.17 11.92
CA ARG A 151 3.23 -16.12 13.04
C ARG A 151 2.96 -17.54 12.57
N ALA A 152 2.22 -17.70 11.46
CA ALA A 152 1.95 -19.03 10.90
C ALA A 152 3.20 -19.67 10.28
N LEU A 153 4.19 -18.87 9.87
CA LEU A 153 5.49 -19.37 9.37
C LEU A 153 6.44 -19.81 10.52
N GLU A 154 6.24 -19.27 11.72
CA GLU A 154 7.01 -19.63 12.92
C GLU A 154 6.48 -20.88 13.63
N ALA A 155 5.28 -21.33 13.28
CA ALA A 155 4.59 -22.47 13.90
C ALA A 155 4.96 -23.79 13.22
#